data_3f2921a8a00d1928fa1967f6a079f7fe
#
_entry.id   3f2921a8a00d1928fa1967f6a079f7fe
#
_cell.length_a   1.000
_cell.length_b   1.000
_cell.length_c   1.000
_cell.angle_alpha   90.00
_cell.angle_beta   90.00
_cell.angle_gamma   90.00
#
_symmetry.space_group_name_H-M   'P 1'
#
loop_
_entity.id
_entity.type
_entity.pdbx_description
1 polymer ?
#
loop_
_entity_poly.entity_id
_entity_poly.type
_entity_poly.pdbx_seq_one_letter_code
_entity_poly.pdbx_strand_id
1 'polypeptide(L)'
;MEYKSLKKIYYSERSIYEKEYLQRINGYGTTKTTMFPYLMKKEEFATNEYPLFVVPIMEIQLLSQKIIELSSTITDLANDLPDVAHQQFYNEQLFNAIISTNEIEGIGTTRKDVAVAIEALNKDKKEKLKHKSTVRMYLDILSEDYLNITELTHIREIYNALTSGEIEDDDELDGELFRKNYVSIVNNRNGKIEHIAPGKEETIKEMLLSWINFINIENVPFLIKASLAHYFFENIHPFYDGNGRTGRYILSKYLSRKLDKFSGLIISKKINEDKNKYYKAFSDTGNILNKADGTQFVHTILSFIIKGQYEIINTLSEKQEMLYYYHQKLQDSSFTDIEATILFLLIQSQLFVSDFEASINDNELLNLLQHTEYSQRSLKQTIKDLENNKILIKVAKRPLKHVIVEEFFDYSTK
;
A
#
# COMPACT_ATOMS: atom_id res chain seq x y z
N MET A 1 4.55 -31.44 8.50
CA MET A 1 4.09 -31.96 7.18
C MET A 1 3.83 -30.73 6.33
N GLU A 2 4.44 -30.62 5.14
CA GLU A 2 4.27 -29.45 4.25
C GLU A 2 2.83 -29.40 3.71
N TYR A 3 2.21 -28.21 3.71
CA TYR A 3 0.88 -27.99 3.14
C TYR A 3 0.95 -27.98 1.62
N LYS A 4 0.68 -29.13 0.99
CA LYS A 4 0.68 -29.27 -0.48
C LYS A 4 -0.62 -28.73 -1.07
N SER A 5 -0.55 -28.01 -2.22
CA SER A 5 -1.77 -27.61 -2.94
C SER A 5 -2.56 -28.85 -3.41
N LEU A 6 -3.88 -28.71 -3.49
CA LEU A 6 -4.74 -29.79 -4.01
C LEU A 6 -4.37 -30.19 -5.43
N LYS A 7 -3.94 -29.25 -6.26
CA LYS A 7 -3.41 -29.53 -7.62
C LYS A 7 -2.17 -30.42 -7.60
N LYS A 8 -1.23 -30.23 -6.67
CA LYS A 8 -0.08 -31.13 -6.49
C LYS A 8 -0.54 -32.53 -6.11
N ILE A 9 -1.50 -32.64 -5.19
CA ILE A 9 -2.08 -33.94 -4.76
C ILE A 9 -2.80 -34.64 -5.92
N TYR A 10 -3.56 -33.89 -6.73
CA TYR A 10 -4.22 -34.43 -7.93
C TYR A 10 -3.26 -35.16 -8.86
N TYR A 11 -2.05 -34.64 -9.07
CA TYR A 11 -1.06 -35.24 -9.96
C TYR A 11 -0.19 -36.30 -9.28
N SER A 12 0.08 -36.20 -7.99
CA SER A 12 0.95 -37.15 -7.27
C SER A 12 0.18 -38.31 -6.66
N GLU A 13 -1.03 -38.08 -6.15
CA GLU A 13 -1.78 -39.05 -5.31
C GLU A 13 -3.31 -38.94 -5.58
N ARG A 14 -3.71 -39.10 -6.83
CA ARG A 14 -5.08 -38.83 -7.29
C ARG A 14 -6.17 -39.54 -6.48
N SER A 15 -5.88 -40.72 -5.90
CA SER A 15 -6.83 -41.51 -5.12
C SER A 15 -7.29 -40.84 -3.83
N ILE A 16 -6.49 -39.94 -3.25
CA ILE A 16 -6.83 -39.26 -2.01
C ILE A 16 -7.34 -37.81 -2.26
N TYR A 17 -7.29 -37.33 -3.49
CA TYR A 17 -7.58 -35.93 -3.83
C TYR A 17 -8.92 -35.42 -3.30
N GLU A 18 -10.02 -36.16 -3.55
CA GLU A 18 -11.36 -35.78 -3.09
C GLU A 18 -11.48 -35.87 -1.56
N LYS A 19 -10.89 -36.88 -0.95
CA LYS A 19 -10.86 -37.04 0.49
C LYS A 19 -10.12 -35.90 1.16
N GLU A 20 -8.97 -35.52 0.61
CA GLU A 20 -8.17 -34.41 1.11
C GLU A 20 -8.92 -33.08 1.03
N TYR A 21 -9.59 -32.79 -0.09
CA TYR A 21 -10.45 -31.61 -0.22
C TYR A 21 -11.53 -31.58 0.86
N LEU A 22 -12.27 -32.69 1.04
CA LEU A 22 -13.34 -32.77 2.04
C LEU A 22 -12.82 -32.60 3.47
N GLN A 23 -11.63 -33.14 3.77
CA GLN A 23 -10.99 -32.98 5.08
C GLN A 23 -10.60 -31.53 5.33
N ARG A 24 -10.08 -30.81 4.32
CA ARG A 24 -9.71 -29.40 4.43
C ARG A 24 -10.90 -28.51 4.64
N ILE A 25 -11.90 -28.59 3.74
CA ILE A 25 -13.04 -27.66 3.76
C ILE A 25 -13.97 -27.87 4.97
N ASN A 26 -14.00 -29.08 5.55
CA ASN A 26 -14.79 -29.43 6.73
C ASN A 26 -13.94 -29.52 8.01
N GLY A 27 -12.67 -29.09 7.96
CA GLY A 27 -11.79 -29.06 9.14
C GLY A 27 -12.30 -28.07 10.20
N TYR A 28 -12.13 -28.41 11.48
CA TYR A 28 -12.65 -27.62 12.62
C TYR A 28 -12.18 -26.16 12.64
N GLY A 29 -10.97 -25.87 12.16
CA GLY A 29 -10.45 -24.52 12.11
C GLY A 29 -10.62 -23.82 10.77
N THR A 30 -11.19 -24.49 9.78
CA THR A 30 -11.28 -23.95 8.41
C THR A 30 -12.27 -22.80 8.34
N THR A 31 -11.80 -21.66 7.83
CA THR A 31 -12.66 -20.54 7.44
C THR A 31 -13.27 -20.85 6.09
N LYS A 32 -14.54 -21.25 6.07
CA LYS A 32 -15.34 -21.45 4.85
C LYS A 32 -16.21 -20.22 4.61
N THR A 33 -16.16 -19.67 3.41
CA THR A 33 -16.96 -18.50 3.05
C THR A 33 -18.20 -18.85 2.23
N THR A 34 -19.05 -17.86 1.98
CA THR A 34 -20.17 -17.92 1.01
C THR A 34 -19.77 -17.33 -0.34
N MET A 35 -18.50 -17.03 -0.55
CA MET A 35 -17.94 -16.48 -1.79
C MET A 35 -17.53 -17.63 -2.72
N PHE A 36 -18.02 -17.61 -3.96
CA PHE A 36 -17.75 -18.61 -4.98
C PHE A 36 -16.97 -17.97 -6.14
N PRO A 37 -15.61 -18.03 -6.12
CA PRO A 37 -14.80 -17.42 -7.15
C PRO A 37 -14.91 -18.18 -8.48
N TYR A 38 -14.70 -17.47 -9.58
CA TYR A 38 -14.50 -18.06 -10.89
C TYR A 38 -13.12 -18.73 -10.95
N LEU A 39 -13.11 -20.05 -11.21
CA LEU A 39 -11.90 -20.88 -11.26
C LEU A 39 -11.67 -21.35 -12.69
N MET A 40 -10.44 -21.22 -13.17
CA MET A 40 -10.04 -21.63 -14.52
C MET A 40 -9.91 -23.13 -14.62
N LYS A 41 -10.67 -23.73 -15.55
CA LYS A 41 -10.59 -25.16 -15.88
C LYS A 41 -9.62 -25.42 -17.03
N LYS A 42 -9.68 -24.57 -18.04
CA LYS A 42 -8.79 -24.47 -19.20
C LYS A 42 -8.68 -22.99 -19.55
N GLU A 43 -7.80 -22.64 -20.51
CA GLU A 43 -7.56 -21.24 -20.90
C GLU A 43 -8.84 -20.47 -21.32
N GLU A 44 -9.92 -21.14 -21.69
CA GLU A 44 -11.14 -20.52 -22.20
C GLU A 44 -12.40 -20.83 -21.35
N PHE A 45 -12.26 -21.49 -20.21
CA PHE A 45 -13.41 -21.89 -19.40
C PHE A 45 -13.18 -21.68 -17.92
N ALA A 46 -14.09 -20.95 -17.28
CA ALA A 46 -14.12 -20.76 -15.83
C ALA A 46 -15.46 -21.27 -15.24
N THR A 47 -15.42 -21.71 -13.99
CA THR A 47 -16.58 -22.16 -13.21
C THR A 47 -16.48 -21.65 -11.78
N ASN A 48 -17.63 -21.46 -11.09
CA ASN A 48 -17.73 -20.98 -9.71
C ASN A 48 -18.42 -22.00 -8.79
N GLU A 49 -18.08 -23.28 -8.90
CA GLU A 49 -18.71 -24.39 -8.17
C GLU A 49 -18.22 -24.53 -6.71
N TYR A 50 -17.05 -23.99 -6.37
CA TYR A 50 -16.41 -24.22 -5.07
C TYR A 50 -16.38 -22.94 -4.23
N PRO A 51 -16.81 -23.00 -2.95
CA PRO A 51 -16.68 -21.86 -2.05
C PRO A 51 -15.21 -21.61 -1.69
N LEU A 52 -14.83 -20.35 -1.62
CA LEU A 52 -13.51 -19.93 -1.16
C LEU A 52 -13.35 -20.30 0.31
N PHE A 53 -12.22 -20.92 0.67
CA PHE A 53 -11.92 -21.33 2.04
C PHE A 53 -10.43 -21.20 2.36
N VAL A 54 -10.11 -21.19 3.65
CA VAL A 54 -8.74 -21.19 4.17
C VAL A 54 -8.59 -22.17 5.30
N VAL A 55 -7.57 -23.02 5.23
CA VAL A 55 -7.14 -23.84 6.36
C VAL A 55 -6.12 -23.03 7.19
N PRO A 56 -6.37 -22.77 8.48
CA PRO A 56 -5.47 -21.98 9.33
C PRO A 56 -4.26 -22.80 9.77
N ILE A 57 -3.38 -23.08 8.81
CA ILE A 57 -2.13 -23.80 9.05
C ILE A 57 -1.23 -23.02 10.03
N MET A 58 -0.33 -23.74 10.69
CA MET A 58 0.55 -23.16 11.72
C MET A 58 1.34 -21.95 11.19
N GLU A 59 1.80 -21.99 9.95
CA GLU A 59 2.53 -20.91 9.31
C GLU A 59 1.69 -19.62 9.21
N ILE A 60 0.40 -19.72 8.88
CA ILE A 60 -0.51 -18.56 8.83
C ILE A 60 -0.71 -17.98 10.24
N GLN A 61 -0.86 -18.83 11.26
CA GLN A 61 -1.04 -18.39 12.64
C GLN A 61 0.21 -17.66 13.16
N LEU A 62 1.40 -18.24 12.95
CA LEU A 62 2.68 -17.63 13.36
C LEU A 62 2.92 -16.30 12.63
N LEU A 63 2.67 -16.24 11.32
CA LEU A 63 2.78 -14.98 10.56
C LEU A 63 1.79 -13.94 11.09
N SER A 64 0.55 -14.34 11.37
CA SER A 64 -0.48 -13.41 11.88
C SER A 64 -0.11 -12.84 13.23
N GLN A 65 0.39 -13.66 14.15
CA GLN A 65 0.88 -13.20 15.46
C GLN A 65 2.05 -12.22 15.27
N LYS A 66 3.03 -12.61 14.45
CA LYS A 66 4.22 -11.79 14.23
C LYS A 66 3.91 -10.45 13.58
N ILE A 67 2.98 -10.40 12.64
CA ILE A 67 2.52 -9.14 12.02
C ILE A 67 1.94 -8.18 13.08
N ILE A 68 1.17 -8.68 14.03
CA ILE A 68 0.59 -7.85 15.10
C ILE A 68 1.70 -7.31 16.03
N GLU A 69 2.66 -8.15 16.41
CA GLU A 69 3.82 -7.74 17.23
C GLU A 69 4.66 -6.67 16.53
N LEU A 70 4.97 -6.87 15.24
CA LEU A 70 5.76 -5.90 14.47
C LEU A 70 5.01 -4.58 14.26
N SER A 71 3.70 -4.62 14.11
CA SER A 71 2.88 -3.40 14.00
C SER A 71 2.96 -2.54 15.28
N SER A 72 2.97 -3.17 16.47
CA SER A 72 3.21 -2.43 17.72
C SER A 72 4.60 -1.80 17.74
N THR A 73 5.64 -2.57 17.36
CA THR A 73 7.02 -2.06 17.28
C THR A 73 7.14 -0.86 16.31
N ILE A 74 6.48 -0.92 15.15
CA ILE A 74 6.46 0.17 14.18
C ILE A 74 5.80 1.41 14.78
N THR A 75 4.68 1.22 15.48
CA THR A 75 3.96 2.33 16.12
C THR A 75 4.83 3.01 17.17
N ASP A 76 5.52 2.25 18.02
CA ASP A 76 6.41 2.78 19.05
C ASP A 76 7.57 3.56 18.41
N LEU A 77 8.29 2.97 17.45
CA LEU A 77 9.39 3.62 16.75
C LEU A 77 8.97 4.89 16.01
N ALA A 78 7.79 4.89 15.38
CA ALA A 78 7.29 6.06 14.67
C ALA A 78 6.89 7.19 15.63
N ASN A 79 6.30 6.87 16.78
CA ASN A 79 5.91 7.87 17.77
C ASN A 79 7.12 8.52 18.46
N ASP A 80 8.26 7.85 18.50
CA ASP A 80 9.50 8.39 19.03
C ASP A 80 10.20 9.39 18.09
N LEU A 81 9.72 9.52 16.84
CA LEU A 81 10.27 10.50 15.90
C LEU A 81 9.77 11.92 16.21
N PRO A 82 10.63 12.94 16.07
CA PRO A 82 10.18 14.33 16.04
C PRO A 82 9.19 14.56 14.88
N ASP A 83 8.28 15.52 15.05
CA ASP A 83 7.16 15.77 14.13
C ASP A 83 7.56 15.88 12.65
N VAL A 84 8.64 16.62 12.34
CA VAL A 84 9.11 16.79 10.96
C VAL A 84 9.61 15.47 10.39
N ALA A 85 10.41 14.72 11.14
CA ALA A 85 10.91 13.41 10.74
C ALA A 85 9.76 12.41 10.52
N HIS A 86 8.80 12.37 11.45
CA HIS A 86 7.61 11.53 11.35
C HIS A 86 6.80 11.84 10.07
N GLN A 87 6.53 13.15 9.82
CA GLN A 87 5.77 13.56 8.65
C GLN A 87 6.51 13.24 7.34
N GLN A 88 7.82 13.42 7.30
CA GLN A 88 8.62 13.12 6.11
C GLN A 88 8.70 11.60 5.85
N PHE A 89 8.90 10.81 6.88
CA PHE A 89 8.86 9.34 6.74
C PHE A 89 7.51 8.87 6.23
N TYR A 90 6.44 9.46 6.76
CA TYR A 90 5.09 9.15 6.30
C TYR A 90 4.90 9.51 4.82
N ASN A 91 5.28 10.73 4.42
CA ASN A 91 5.21 11.17 3.02
C ASN A 91 5.98 10.21 2.10
N GLU A 92 7.18 9.78 2.52
CA GLU A 92 8.00 8.83 1.77
C GLU A 92 7.27 7.50 1.54
N GLN A 93 6.62 6.93 2.58
CA GLN A 93 5.84 5.69 2.43
C GLN A 93 4.61 5.91 1.53
N LEU A 94 3.97 7.06 1.62
CA LEU A 94 2.85 7.44 0.75
C LEU A 94 3.28 7.50 -0.73
N PHE A 95 4.39 8.17 -1.04
CA PHE A 95 4.95 8.24 -2.40
C PHE A 95 5.20 6.83 -2.94
N ASN A 96 5.86 5.99 -2.14
CA ASN A 96 6.18 4.62 -2.53
C ASN A 96 4.92 3.78 -2.80
N ALA A 97 3.87 3.94 -1.98
CA ALA A 97 2.60 3.23 -2.16
C ALA A 97 1.90 3.62 -3.47
N ILE A 98 1.82 4.93 -3.77
CA ILE A 98 1.17 5.46 -4.98
C ILE A 98 1.93 5.05 -6.24
N ILE A 99 3.25 5.22 -6.25
CA ILE A 99 4.08 4.83 -7.39
C ILE A 99 3.94 3.34 -7.64
N SER A 100 4.09 2.52 -6.59
CA SER A 100 4.03 1.07 -6.71
C SER A 100 2.67 0.56 -7.18
N THR A 101 1.56 1.10 -6.68
CA THR A 101 0.23 0.65 -7.14
C THR A 101 0.00 0.97 -8.62
N ASN A 102 0.50 2.09 -9.11
CA ASN A 102 0.43 2.46 -10.51
C ASN A 102 1.36 1.61 -11.39
N GLU A 103 2.59 1.36 -10.94
CA GLU A 103 3.56 0.52 -11.67
C GLU A 103 3.10 -0.94 -11.79
N ILE A 104 2.31 -1.47 -10.85
CA ILE A 104 1.71 -2.80 -10.96
C ILE A 104 0.81 -2.87 -12.18
N GLU A 105 0.04 -1.80 -12.45
CA GLU A 105 -0.85 -1.68 -13.61
C GLU A 105 -0.14 -1.19 -14.89
N GLY A 106 1.19 -0.99 -14.85
CA GLY A 106 1.94 -0.48 -15.99
C GLY A 106 1.81 1.03 -16.22
N ILE A 107 1.25 1.77 -15.26
CA ILE A 107 1.08 3.22 -15.32
C ILE A 107 2.36 3.89 -14.81
N GLY A 108 3.09 4.57 -15.69
CA GLY A 108 4.29 5.32 -15.33
C GLY A 108 3.95 6.50 -14.42
N THR A 109 4.53 6.52 -13.22
CA THR A 109 4.32 7.56 -12.20
C THR A 109 5.66 7.93 -11.59
N THR A 110 5.98 9.23 -11.57
CA THR A 110 7.20 9.73 -10.96
C THR A 110 6.91 10.38 -9.59
N ARG A 111 7.94 10.48 -8.75
CA ARG A 111 7.85 11.23 -7.48
C ARG A 111 7.40 12.67 -7.70
N LYS A 112 7.89 13.30 -8.77
CA LYS A 112 7.51 14.65 -9.14
C LYS A 112 6.02 14.77 -9.45
N ASP A 113 5.43 13.80 -10.17
CA ASP A 113 4.00 13.80 -10.47
C ASP A 113 3.17 13.77 -9.17
N VAL A 114 3.57 12.90 -8.21
CA VAL A 114 2.92 12.79 -6.91
C VAL A 114 3.07 14.08 -6.10
N ALA A 115 4.28 14.66 -6.04
CA ALA A 115 4.54 15.91 -5.31
C ALA A 115 3.70 17.08 -5.86
N VAL A 116 3.63 17.23 -7.19
CA VAL A 116 2.80 18.26 -7.86
C VAL A 116 1.32 18.05 -7.55
N ALA A 117 0.84 16.81 -7.53
CA ALA A 117 -0.54 16.50 -7.18
C ALA A 117 -0.86 16.84 -5.72
N ILE A 118 0.03 16.54 -4.77
CA ILE A 118 -0.10 16.91 -3.35
C ILE A 118 -0.16 18.44 -3.19
N GLU A 119 0.77 19.16 -3.84
CA GLU A 119 0.79 20.64 -3.79
C GLU A 119 -0.51 21.26 -4.33
N ALA A 120 -1.04 20.71 -5.43
CA ALA A 120 -2.28 21.18 -6.02
C ALA A 120 -3.51 20.89 -5.12
N LEU A 121 -3.50 19.74 -4.40
CA LEU A 121 -4.54 19.41 -3.42
C LEU A 121 -4.51 20.39 -2.24
N ASN A 122 -3.34 20.69 -1.71
CA ASN A 122 -3.16 21.62 -0.59
C ASN A 122 -3.58 23.08 -0.95
N LYS A 123 -3.49 23.46 -2.23
CA LYS A 123 -3.87 24.80 -2.72
C LYS A 123 -5.29 24.86 -3.29
N ASP A 124 -6.07 23.80 -3.17
CA ASP A 124 -7.43 23.66 -3.74
C ASP A 124 -7.53 24.03 -5.23
N LYS A 125 -6.47 23.78 -5.98
CA LYS A 125 -6.43 24.07 -7.41
C LYS A 125 -7.31 23.08 -8.18
N LYS A 126 -8.21 23.62 -9.04
CA LYS A 126 -9.11 22.83 -9.91
C LYS A 126 -8.43 22.28 -11.18
N GLU A 127 -7.11 22.29 -11.25
CA GLU A 127 -6.37 21.78 -12.41
C GLU A 127 -6.53 20.24 -12.55
N LYS A 128 -6.74 19.79 -13.78
CA LYS A 128 -6.66 18.36 -14.13
C LYS A 128 -5.18 17.95 -14.13
N LEU A 129 -4.74 17.34 -13.06
CA LEU A 129 -3.38 16.82 -12.94
C LEU A 129 -3.42 15.29 -12.92
N LYS A 130 -2.43 14.68 -13.57
CA LYS A 130 -2.23 13.25 -13.58
C LYS A 130 -2.10 12.72 -12.13
N HIS A 131 -2.74 11.60 -11.83
CA HIS A 131 -2.71 10.92 -10.52
C HIS A 131 -3.28 11.72 -9.32
N LYS A 132 -3.94 12.87 -9.54
CA LYS A 132 -4.50 13.69 -8.45
C LYS A 132 -5.57 12.93 -7.65
N SER A 133 -6.40 12.14 -8.31
CA SER A 133 -7.41 11.27 -7.70
C SER A 133 -6.79 10.20 -6.83
N THR A 134 -5.83 9.45 -7.36
CA THR A 134 -5.08 8.42 -6.63
C THR A 134 -4.38 9.03 -5.40
N VAL A 135 -3.69 10.17 -5.57
CA VAL A 135 -3.01 10.87 -4.46
C VAL A 135 -4.00 11.27 -3.37
N ARG A 136 -5.15 11.85 -3.73
CA ARG A 136 -6.20 12.23 -2.77
C ARG A 136 -6.69 11.04 -1.96
N MET A 137 -6.97 9.94 -2.62
CA MET A 137 -7.45 8.72 -1.96
C MET A 137 -6.40 8.11 -1.02
N TYR A 138 -5.12 8.11 -1.42
CA TYR A 138 -4.06 7.61 -0.55
C TYR A 138 -3.77 8.55 0.64
N LEU A 139 -3.92 9.87 0.47
CA LEU A 139 -3.92 10.81 1.61
C LEU A 139 -5.06 10.53 2.59
N ASP A 140 -6.23 10.08 2.08
CA ASP A 140 -7.35 9.67 2.94
C ASP A 140 -7.07 8.42 3.78
N ILE A 141 -6.07 7.59 3.43
CA ILE A 141 -5.62 6.48 4.29
C ILE A 141 -5.20 6.99 5.67
N LEU A 142 -4.75 8.25 5.77
CA LEU A 142 -4.40 8.92 7.02
C LEU A 142 -5.59 9.31 7.88
N SER A 143 -6.74 9.58 7.26
CA SER A 143 -7.92 9.97 7.99
C SER A 143 -8.37 8.82 8.91
N GLU A 144 -8.91 9.17 10.05
CA GLU A 144 -9.52 8.20 10.97
C GLU A 144 -10.86 7.67 10.44
N ASP A 145 -11.33 8.20 9.32
CA ASP A 145 -12.59 7.82 8.69
C ASP A 145 -12.59 6.38 8.22
N TYR A 146 -13.66 5.70 8.56
CA TYR A 146 -13.84 4.29 8.22
C TYR A 146 -14.22 4.12 6.75
N LEU A 147 -13.56 3.18 6.08
CA LEU A 147 -14.07 2.63 4.84
C LEU A 147 -15.28 1.74 5.17
N ASN A 148 -16.47 2.34 5.23
CA ASN A 148 -17.70 1.63 5.56
C ASN A 148 -18.37 1.16 4.26
N ILE A 149 -18.03 -0.05 3.81
CA ILE A 149 -18.61 -0.63 2.60
C ILE A 149 -19.77 -1.55 3.01
N THR A 150 -21.00 -1.04 2.93
CA THR A 150 -22.23 -1.77 3.25
C THR A 150 -23.16 -1.92 2.05
N GLU A 151 -22.91 -1.17 0.98
CA GLU A 151 -23.72 -1.15 -0.23
C GLU A 151 -22.84 -1.19 -1.48
N LEU A 152 -23.41 -1.61 -2.60
CA LEU A 152 -22.72 -1.69 -3.89
C LEU A 152 -22.27 -0.30 -4.39
N THR A 153 -23.05 0.72 -4.09
CA THR A 153 -22.77 2.12 -4.42
C THR A 153 -21.46 2.60 -3.81
N HIS A 154 -21.12 2.19 -2.58
CA HIS A 154 -19.86 2.56 -1.92
C HIS A 154 -18.63 2.06 -2.70
N ILE A 155 -18.73 0.87 -3.32
CA ILE A 155 -17.64 0.33 -4.16
C ILE A 155 -17.47 1.21 -5.41
N ARG A 156 -18.58 1.61 -6.03
CA ARG A 156 -18.57 2.50 -7.19
C ARG A 156 -18.03 3.88 -6.84
N GLU A 157 -18.38 4.43 -5.69
CA GLU A 157 -17.89 5.73 -5.21
C GLU A 157 -16.37 5.70 -4.98
N ILE A 158 -15.84 4.64 -4.34
CA ILE A 158 -14.40 4.44 -4.16
C ILE A 158 -13.70 4.38 -5.51
N TYR A 159 -14.22 3.59 -6.45
CA TYR A 159 -13.68 3.49 -7.80
C TYR A 159 -13.67 4.85 -8.50
N ASN A 160 -14.79 5.56 -8.52
CA ASN A 160 -14.90 6.87 -9.15
C ASN A 160 -13.92 7.87 -8.52
N ALA A 161 -13.81 7.88 -7.19
CA ALA A 161 -12.90 8.78 -6.48
C ALA A 161 -11.43 8.48 -6.80
N LEU A 162 -11.08 7.19 -6.92
CA LEU A 162 -9.70 6.74 -7.17
C LEU A 162 -9.26 6.98 -8.62
N THR A 163 -10.17 6.80 -9.58
CA THR A 163 -9.85 6.77 -11.02
C THR A 163 -10.30 8.01 -11.77
N SER A 164 -10.83 9.02 -11.09
CA SER A 164 -11.39 10.23 -11.70
C SER A 164 -10.44 10.93 -12.66
N GLY A 165 -10.80 10.93 -13.94
CA GLY A 165 -10.01 11.56 -15.01
C GLY A 165 -8.83 10.73 -15.51
N GLU A 166 -8.77 9.45 -15.14
CA GLU A 166 -7.68 8.52 -15.51
C GLU A 166 -8.17 7.33 -16.36
N ILE A 167 -9.48 7.15 -16.52
CA ILE A 167 -10.07 6.08 -17.35
C ILE A 167 -10.18 6.57 -18.79
N GLU A 168 -9.78 5.75 -19.74
CA GLU A 168 -9.93 6.00 -21.16
C GLU A 168 -11.41 5.79 -21.60
N ASP A 169 -11.85 6.48 -22.65
CA ASP A 169 -13.23 6.45 -23.13
C ASP A 169 -13.72 5.02 -23.45
N ASP A 170 -12.81 4.15 -23.96
CA ASP A 170 -13.10 2.77 -24.30
C ASP A 170 -13.30 1.86 -23.06
N ASP A 171 -12.82 2.28 -21.89
CA ASP A 171 -12.95 1.58 -20.62
C ASP A 171 -14.03 2.18 -19.70
N GLU A 172 -14.81 3.15 -20.22
CA GLU A 172 -15.96 3.68 -19.51
C GLU A 172 -17.01 2.59 -19.24
N LEU A 173 -17.64 2.69 -18.07
CA LEU A 173 -18.62 1.68 -17.66
C LEU A 173 -19.94 1.83 -18.39
N ASP A 174 -20.43 0.73 -18.90
CA ASP A 174 -21.68 0.58 -19.66
C ASP A 174 -22.85 0.08 -18.83
N GLY A 175 -22.61 -0.28 -17.56
CA GLY A 175 -23.62 -0.69 -16.60
C GLY A 175 -24.12 0.42 -15.67
N GLU A 176 -25.05 0.09 -14.79
CA GLU A 176 -25.55 1.01 -13.77
C GLU A 176 -24.45 1.35 -12.73
N LEU A 177 -23.79 0.30 -12.18
CA LEU A 177 -22.73 0.41 -11.21
C LEU A 177 -21.42 -0.19 -11.71
N PHE A 178 -21.48 -1.26 -12.49
CA PHE A 178 -20.35 -2.07 -12.93
C PHE A 178 -20.41 -2.31 -14.44
N ARG A 179 -19.40 -3.00 -14.99
CA ARG A 179 -19.37 -3.40 -16.39
C ARG A 179 -20.44 -4.46 -16.71
N LYS A 180 -20.88 -4.51 -17.96
CA LYS A 180 -21.84 -5.50 -18.48
C LYS A 180 -21.21 -6.65 -19.26
N ASN A 181 -19.97 -6.48 -19.73
CA ASN A 181 -19.34 -7.44 -20.62
C ASN A 181 -18.23 -8.25 -19.94
N TYR A 182 -17.85 -9.36 -20.56
CA TYR A 182 -16.74 -10.20 -20.11
C TYR A 182 -15.41 -9.44 -20.15
N VAL A 183 -14.59 -9.68 -19.13
CA VAL A 183 -13.19 -9.27 -19.11
C VAL A 183 -12.33 -10.50 -18.86
N SER A 184 -11.24 -10.61 -19.60
CA SER A 184 -10.22 -11.64 -19.41
C SER A 184 -8.91 -10.99 -19.00
N ILE A 185 -8.30 -11.51 -17.96
CA ILE A 185 -6.95 -11.10 -17.55
C ILE A 185 -5.96 -11.95 -18.36
N VAL A 186 -5.19 -11.28 -19.19
CA VAL A 186 -4.21 -11.90 -20.10
C VAL A 186 -2.80 -11.64 -19.57
N ASN A 187 -1.98 -12.68 -19.54
CA ASN A 187 -0.57 -12.54 -19.21
C ASN A 187 0.17 -11.86 -20.36
N ASN A 188 0.66 -10.65 -20.13
CA ASN A 188 1.33 -9.83 -21.14
C ASN A 188 2.62 -10.45 -21.72
N ARG A 189 3.22 -11.48 -21.06
CA ARG A 189 4.46 -12.12 -21.51
C ARG A 189 4.22 -13.25 -22.51
N ASN A 190 3.12 -13.95 -22.40
CA ASN A 190 2.85 -15.16 -23.18
C ASN A 190 1.49 -15.18 -23.87
N GLY A 191 0.66 -14.13 -23.70
CA GLY A 191 -0.68 -14.01 -24.31
C GLY A 191 -1.74 -14.98 -23.75
N LYS A 192 -1.44 -15.72 -22.68
CA LYS A 192 -2.39 -16.69 -22.11
C LYS A 192 -3.42 -16.01 -21.22
N ILE A 193 -4.66 -16.47 -21.30
CA ILE A 193 -5.73 -16.08 -20.40
C ILE A 193 -5.48 -16.72 -19.03
N GLU A 194 -5.24 -15.89 -18.01
CA GLU A 194 -5.03 -16.33 -16.63
C GLU A 194 -6.31 -16.32 -15.80
N HIS A 195 -7.27 -15.47 -16.18
CA HIS A 195 -8.55 -15.38 -15.49
C HIS A 195 -9.65 -14.90 -16.45
N ILE A 196 -10.85 -15.45 -16.29
CA ILE A 196 -12.09 -15.02 -16.94
C ILE A 196 -13.04 -14.59 -15.84
N ALA A 197 -13.31 -13.29 -15.79
CA ALA A 197 -14.20 -12.70 -14.81
C ALA A 197 -15.68 -12.85 -15.21
N PRO A 198 -16.67 -12.72 -14.27
CA PRO A 198 -18.10 -12.79 -14.58
C PRO A 198 -18.49 -11.77 -15.66
N GLY A 199 -19.36 -12.16 -16.60
CA GLY A 199 -19.69 -11.39 -17.79
C GLY A 199 -21.02 -10.65 -17.75
N LYS A 200 -21.68 -10.53 -16.59
CA LYS A 200 -22.94 -9.83 -16.44
C LYS A 200 -22.97 -9.01 -15.20
N GLU A 201 -23.48 -7.79 -15.29
CA GLU A 201 -23.57 -6.89 -14.14
C GLU A 201 -24.35 -7.48 -12.97
N GLU A 202 -25.43 -8.23 -13.25
CA GLU A 202 -26.23 -8.89 -12.20
C GLU A 202 -25.39 -9.90 -11.42
N THR A 203 -24.59 -10.72 -12.11
CA THR A 203 -23.67 -11.68 -11.47
C THR A 203 -22.59 -10.95 -10.65
N ILE A 204 -22.04 -9.85 -11.18
CA ILE A 204 -21.09 -9.00 -10.46
C ILE A 204 -21.73 -8.47 -9.18
N LYS A 205 -22.95 -7.92 -9.26
CA LYS A 205 -23.69 -7.42 -8.09
C LYS A 205 -23.92 -8.52 -7.04
N GLU A 206 -24.36 -9.71 -7.43
CA GLU A 206 -24.55 -10.85 -6.52
C GLU A 206 -23.25 -11.27 -5.82
N MET A 207 -22.17 -11.37 -6.55
CA MET A 207 -20.86 -11.71 -5.99
C MET A 207 -20.34 -10.61 -5.05
N LEU A 208 -20.49 -9.34 -5.41
CA LEU A 208 -20.11 -8.22 -4.55
C LEU A 208 -20.97 -8.12 -3.28
N LEU A 209 -22.26 -8.48 -3.32
CA LEU A 209 -23.08 -8.60 -2.11
C LEU A 209 -22.55 -9.70 -1.17
N SER A 210 -22.14 -10.86 -1.72
CA SER A 210 -21.46 -11.89 -0.92
C SER A 210 -20.15 -11.40 -0.32
N TRP A 211 -19.38 -10.61 -1.08
CA TRP A 211 -18.15 -9.97 -0.61
C TRP A 211 -18.43 -8.94 0.50
N ILE A 212 -19.42 -8.05 0.34
CA ILE A 212 -19.85 -7.09 1.35
C ILE A 212 -20.24 -7.80 2.64
N ASN A 213 -21.04 -8.83 2.54
CA ASN A 213 -21.43 -9.64 3.70
C ASN A 213 -20.18 -10.22 4.40
N PHE A 214 -19.23 -10.76 3.64
CA PHE A 214 -18.02 -11.37 4.20
C PHE A 214 -17.11 -10.34 4.90
N ILE A 215 -16.87 -9.18 4.32
CA ILE A 215 -15.99 -8.16 4.94
C ILE A 215 -16.56 -7.61 6.25
N ASN A 216 -17.89 -7.67 6.42
CA ASN A 216 -18.60 -7.18 7.61
C ASN A 216 -18.83 -8.27 8.68
N ILE A 217 -18.47 -9.54 8.45
CA ILE A 217 -18.50 -10.59 9.47
C ILE A 217 -17.43 -10.31 10.54
N GLU A 218 -17.77 -10.42 11.82
CA GLU A 218 -16.83 -10.16 12.92
C GLU A 218 -15.96 -11.38 13.30
N ASN A 219 -16.47 -12.59 13.13
CA ASN A 219 -15.88 -13.84 13.62
C ASN A 219 -14.79 -14.47 12.71
N VAL A 220 -14.22 -13.69 11.79
CA VAL A 220 -13.09 -14.11 10.93
C VAL A 220 -11.86 -13.28 11.30
N PRO A 221 -10.68 -13.92 11.54
CA PRO A 221 -9.44 -13.19 11.80
C PRO A 221 -9.16 -12.16 10.70
N PHE A 222 -8.87 -10.92 11.10
CA PHE A 222 -8.86 -9.78 10.19
C PHE A 222 -7.83 -9.90 9.04
N LEU A 223 -6.68 -10.55 9.27
CA LEU A 223 -5.67 -10.78 8.23
C LEU A 223 -6.13 -11.81 7.19
N ILE A 224 -6.82 -12.86 7.63
CA ILE A 224 -7.46 -13.84 6.74
C ILE A 224 -8.58 -13.14 5.95
N LYS A 225 -9.41 -12.36 6.64
CA LYS A 225 -10.49 -11.58 6.02
C LYS A 225 -9.96 -10.64 4.93
N ALA A 226 -8.95 -9.83 5.26
CA ALA A 226 -8.32 -8.90 4.31
C ALA A 226 -7.79 -9.61 3.07
N SER A 227 -7.09 -10.73 3.25
CA SER A 227 -6.49 -11.50 2.16
C SER A 227 -7.55 -12.14 1.25
N LEU A 228 -8.58 -12.79 1.82
CA LEU A 228 -9.65 -13.41 1.04
C LEU A 228 -10.55 -12.38 0.36
N ALA A 229 -10.83 -11.26 1.03
CA ALA A 229 -11.60 -10.17 0.45
C ALA A 229 -10.87 -9.58 -0.77
N HIS A 230 -9.56 -9.36 -0.65
CA HIS A 230 -8.73 -8.88 -1.76
C HIS A 230 -8.73 -9.88 -2.93
N TYR A 231 -8.49 -11.18 -2.66
CA TYR A 231 -8.56 -12.21 -3.69
C TYR A 231 -9.89 -12.22 -4.44
N PHE A 232 -11.01 -12.21 -3.69
CA PHE A 232 -12.33 -12.34 -4.30
C PHE A 232 -12.74 -11.09 -5.07
N PHE A 233 -12.36 -9.89 -4.60
CA PHE A 233 -12.59 -8.64 -5.32
C PHE A 233 -11.88 -8.63 -6.68
N GLU A 234 -10.60 -9.02 -6.71
CA GLU A 234 -9.82 -9.14 -7.95
C GLU A 234 -10.35 -10.26 -8.88
N ASN A 235 -10.93 -11.32 -8.30
CA ASN A 235 -11.56 -12.39 -9.07
C ASN A 235 -12.87 -11.94 -9.74
N ILE A 236 -13.66 -11.10 -9.07
CA ILE A 236 -14.88 -10.49 -9.64
C ILE A 236 -14.51 -9.52 -10.76
N HIS A 237 -13.48 -8.72 -10.55
CA HIS A 237 -12.99 -7.72 -11.53
C HIS A 237 -14.12 -6.82 -12.04
N PRO A 238 -14.78 -6.01 -11.17
CA PRO A 238 -16.08 -5.40 -11.46
C PRO A 238 -16.03 -4.25 -12.50
N PHE A 239 -14.86 -3.76 -12.86
CA PHE A 239 -14.64 -2.64 -13.77
C PHE A 239 -13.86 -3.10 -15.02
N TYR A 240 -13.82 -2.28 -16.09
CA TYR A 240 -12.99 -2.55 -17.25
C TYR A 240 -11.51 -2.26 -16.97
N ASP A 241 -11.17 -1.11 -16.36
CA ASP A 241 -9.86 -0.76 -15.84
C ASP A 241 -9.95 -0.31 -14.36
N GLY A 242 -8.81 -0.19 -13.65
CA GLY A 242 -8.71 0.31 -12.28
C GLY A 242 -9.07 -0.69 -11.17
N ASN A 243 -9.36 -1.95 -11.49
CA ASN A 243 -9.68 -2.97 -10.50
C ASN A 243 -8.54 -3.18 -9.51
N GLY A 244 -7.33 -3.45 -9.99
CA GLY A 244 -6.18 -3.67 -9.13
C GLY A 244 -5.86 -2.48 -8.25
N ARG A 245 -5.95 -1.24 -8.75
CA ARG A 245 -5.79 -0.02 -7.95
C ARG A 245 -6.85 0.06 -6.83
N THR A 246 -8.11 -0.21 -7.18
CA THR A 246 -9.24 -0.19 -6.23
C THR A 246 -9.09 -1.27 -5.15
N GLY A 247 -8.80 -2.51 -5.53
CA GLY A 247 -8.63 -3.61 -4.59
C GLY A 247 -7.43 -3.42 -3.65
N ARG A 248 -6.29 -2.91 -4.16
CA ARG A 248 -5.12 -2.59 -3.33
C ARG A 248 -5.36 -1.38 -2.43
N TYR A 249 -6.09 -0.37 -2.88
CA TYR A 249 -6.48 0.75 -2.00
C TYR A 249 -7.35 0.26 -0.83
N ILE A 250 -8.37 -0.54 -1.09
CA ILE A 250 -9.25 -1.11 -0.06
C ILE A 250 -8.41 -1.95 0.94
N LEU A 251 -7.51 -2.80 0.44
CA LEU A 251 -6.60 -3.59 1.27
C LEU A 251 -5.70 -2.70 2.14
N SER A 252 -5.06 -1.69 1.55
CA SER A 252 -4.17 -0.75 2.24
C SER A 252 -4.90 0.03 3.34
N LYS A 253 -6.08 0.59 3.04
CA LYS A 253 -6.91 1.33 4.01
C LYS A 253 -7.35 0.42 5.17
N TYR A 254 -7.76 -0.82 4.87
CA TYR A 254 -8.17 -1.78 5.90
C TYR A 254 -6.99 -2.18 6.80
N LEU A 255 -5.83 -2.49 6.23
CA LEU A 255 -4.63 -2.85 7.00
C LEU A 255 -4.11 -1.68 7.82
N SER A 256 -4.10 -0.46 7.27
CA SER A 256 -3.69 0.76 7.98
C SER A 256 -4.50 1.01 9.26
N ARG A 257 -5.77 0.63 9.22
CA ARG A 257 -6.66 0.76 10.38
C ARG A 257 -6.48 -0.37 11.40
N LYS A 258 -6.24 -1.60 10.93
CA LYS A 258 -6.20 -2.80 11.80
C LYS A 258 -4.81 -3.04 12.41
N LEU A 259 -3.80 -2.51 11.80
CA LEU A 259 -2.39 -2.56 12.22
C LEU A 259 -1.91 -1.13 12.51
N ASP A 260 -1.06 -0.64 11.65
CA ASP A 260 -0.52 0.72 11.67
C ASP A 260 -0.51 1.29 10.23
N LYS A 261 -0.40 2.61 10.10
CA LYS A 261 -0.47 3.31 8.80
C LYS A 261 0.61 2.84 7.83
N PHE A 262 1.80 2.55 8.32
CA PHE A 262 2.93 2.14 7.51
C PHE A 262 2.78 0.72 6.97
N SER A 263 2.27 -0.22 7.80
CA SER A 263 1.94 -1.59 7.38
C SER A 263 0.90 -1.62 6.26
N GLY A 264 -0.06 -0.69 6.25
CA GLY A 264 -1.02 -0.56 5.16
C GLY A 264 -0.42 0.03 3.90
N LEU A 265 0.43 1.04 4.00
CA LEU A 265 1.05 1.69 2.84
C LEU A 265 2.09 0.80 2.14
N ILE A 266 2.91 0.07 2.90
CA ILE A 266 4.02 -0.71 2.35
C ILE A 266 3.59 -1.88 1.47
N ILE A 267 2.33 -2.36 1.60
CA ILE A 267 1.86 -3.57 0.91
C ILE A 267 1.96 -3.45 -0.61
N SER A 268 1.60 -2.31 -1.20
CA SER A 268 1.70 -2.10 -2.65
C SER A 268 3.14 -2.14 -3.14
N LYS A 269 4.09 -1.60 -2.36
CA LYS A 269 5.52 -1.69 -2.67
C LYS A 269 6.00 -3.14 -2.67
N LYS A 270 5.63 -3.92 -1.65
CA LYS A 270 6.05 -5.34 -1.56
C LYS A 270 5.44 -6.22 -2.65
N ILE A 271 4.21 -5.94 -3.06
CA ILE A 271 3.60 -6.59 -4.22
C ILE A 271 4.34 -6.21 -5.50
N ASN A 272 4.68 -4.93 -5.69
CA ASN A 272 5.40 -4.45 -6.87
C ASN A 272 6.80 -5.08 -7.01
N GLU A 273 7.53 -5.24 -5.90
CA GLU A 273 8.85 -5.88 -5.86
C GLU A 273 8.82 -7.36 -6.27
N ASP A 274 7.73 -8.09 -6.01
CA ASP A 274 7.57 -9.51 -6.39
C ASP A 274 6.21 -9.80 -7.02
N LYS A 275 5.91 -9.07 -8.11
CA LYS A 275 4.67 -9.24 -8.91
C LYS A 275 4.46 -10.70 -9.34
N ASN A 276 5.54 -11.41 -9.68
CA ASN A 276 5.44 -12.79 -10.13
C ASN A 276 4.85 -13.70 -9.04
N LYS A 277 5.28 -13.52 -7.78
CA LYS A 277 4.74 -14.28 -6.63
C LYS A 277 3.28 -13.92 -6.38
N TYR A 278 2.94 -12.64 -6.51
CA TYR A 278 1.58 -12.15 -6.35
C TYR A 278 0.63 -12.74 -7.39
N TYR A 279 0.92 -12.60 -8.68
CA TYR A 279 0.10 -13.16 -9.76
C TYR A 279 0.06 -14.69 -9.74
N LYS A 280 1.17 -15.35 -9.37
CA LYS A 280 1.20 -16.79 -9.17
C LYS A 280 0.22 -17.23 -8.08
N ALA A 281 0.10 -16.51 -6.99
CA ALA A 281 -0.84 -16.84 -5.91
C ALA A 281 -2.31 -16.75 -6.40
N PHE A 282 -2.66 -15.77 -7.24
CA PHE A 282 -3.97 -15.69 -7.90
C PHE A 282 -4.21 -16.88 -8.82
N SER A 283 -3.27 -17.15 -9.73
CA SER A 283 -3.38 -18.24 -10.70
C SER A 283 -3.46 -19.62 -10.02
N ASP A 284 -2.67 -19.85 -8.96
CA ASP A 284 -2.73 -21.10 -8.20
C ASP A 284 -4.09 -21.25 -7.50
N THR A 285 -4.59 -20.24 -6.80
CA THR A 285 -5.90 -20.27 -6.12
C THR A 285 -7.05 -20.36 -7.12
N GLY A 286 -6.95 -19.64 -8.25
CA GLY A 286 -7.91 -19.63 -9.34
C GLY A 286 -7.94 -20.90 -10.19
N ASN A 287 -7.06 -21.87 -9.97
CA ASN A 287 -7.06 -23.13 -10.70
C ASN A 287 -8.12 -24.11 -10.16
N ILE A 288 -8.97 -24.65 -11.02
CA ILE A 288 -10.06 -25.57 -10.64
C ILE A 288 -9.58 -26.76 -9.81
N LEU A 289 -8.37 -27.27 -10.05
CA LEU A 289 -7.80 -28.38 -9.29
C LEU A 289 -7.45 -28.01 -7.85
N ASN A 290 -7.39 -26.72 -7.50
CA ASN A 290 -7.24 -26.26 -6.14
C ASN A 290 -8.59 -25.98 -5.43
N LYS A 291 -9.72 -26.09 -6.15
CA LYS A 291 -11.09 -26.01 -5.58
C LYS A 291 -11.29 -24.82 -4.64
N ALA A 292 -10.81 -23.66 -5.04
CA ALA A 292 -10.88 -22.40 -4.27
C ALA A 292 -10.19 -22.47 -2.87
N ASP A 293 -9.16 -23.31 -2.72
CA ASP A 293 -8.31 -23.30 -1.52
C ASP A 293 -7.42 -22.05 -1.50
N GLY A 294 -7.82 -21.05 -0.73
CA GLY A 294 -7.12 -19.76 -0.58
C GLY A 294 -5.96 -19.77 0.42
N THR A 295 -5.61 -20.92 1.01
CA THR A 295 -4.59 -21.01 2.07
C THR A 295 -3.23 -20.46 1.62
N GLN A 296 -2.77 -20.82 0.43
CA GLN A 296 -1.50 -20.34 -0.11
C GLN A 296 -1.56 -18.84 -0.50
N PHE A 297 -2.72 -18.36 -0.92
CA PHE A 297 -2.91 -16.93 -1.18
C PHE A 297 -2.77 -16.11 0.10
N VAL A 298 -3.49 -16.50 1.15
CA VAL A 298 -3.38 -15.84 2.47
C VAL A 298 -1.95 -15.86 2.95
N HIS A 299 -1.26 -17.00 2.92
CA HIS A 299 0.15 -17.10 3.30
C HIS A 299 1.04 -16.15 2.49
N THR A 300 0.75 -15.96 1.20
CA THR A 300 1.51 -15.06 0.33
C THR A 300 1.30 -13.59 0.72
N ILE A 301 0.06 -13.16 0.94
CA ILE A 301 -0.25 -11.79 1.39
C ILE A 301 0.40 -11.50 2.75
N LEU A 302 0.29 -12.41 3.72
CA LEU A 302 0.94 -12.25 5.02
C LEU A 302 2.47 -12.17 4.89
N SER A 303 3.06 -12.92 3.96
CA SER A 303 4.50 -12.85 3.66
C SER A 303 4.92 -11.48 3.10
N PHE A 304 4.08 -10.80 2.34
CA PHE A 304 4.35 -9.44 1.88
C PHE A 304 4.24 -8.42 3.02
N ILE A 305 3.22 -8.53 3.86
CA ILE A 305 3.05 -7.64 5.02
C ILE A 305 4.28 -7.73 5.93
N ILE A 306 4.68 -8.92 6.35
CA ILE A 306 5.80 -9.09 7.29
C ILE A 306 7.13 -8.62 6.72
N LYS A 307 7.40 -8.84 5.42
CA LYS A 307 8.59 -8.31 4.74
C LYS A 307 8.59 -6.78 4.74
N GLY A 308 7.43 -6.17 4.51
CA GLY A 308 7.27 -4.72 4.55
C GLY A 308 7.51 -4.17 5.96
N GLN A 309 6.96 -4.80 6.98
CA GLN A 309 7.13 -4.39 8.38
C GLN A 309 8.60 -4.45 8.81
N TYR A 310 9.34 -5.49 8.45
CA TYR A 310 10.78 -5.55 8.74
C TYR A 310 11.55 -4.43 8.04
N GLU A 311 11.22 -4.10 6.78
CA GLU A 311 11.85 -2.98 6.10
C GLU A 311 11.58 -1.64 6.81
N ILE A 312 10.33 -1.41 7.23
CA ILE A 312 9.93 -0.21 7.97
C ILE A 312 10.71 -0.11 9.29
N ILE A 313 10.76 -1.19 10.08
CA ILE A 313 11.47 -1.23 11.35
C ILE A 313 12.96 -0.93 11.15
N ASN A 314 13.60 -1.59 10.20
CA ASN A 314 15.02 -1.39 9.92
C ASN A 314 15.28 0.06 9.50
N THR A 315 14.43 0.63 8.62
CA THR A 315 14.59 2.02 8.18
C THR A 315 14.37 3.00 9.34
N LEU A 316 13.35 2.80 10.16
CA LEU A 316 13.08 3.66 11.32
C LEU A 316 14.24 3.62 12.31
N SER A 317 14.71 2.43 12.68
CA SER A 317 15.81 2.27 13.64
C SER A 317 17.10 2.93 13.14
N GLU A 318 17.48 2.67 11.87
CA GLU A 318 18.65 3.31 11.26
C GLU A 318 18.54 4.84 11.26
N LYS A 319 17.38 5.37 10.85
CA LYS A 319 17.16 6.82 10.76
C LYS A 319 17.10 7.49 12.13
N GLN A 320 16.58 6.81 13.15
CA GLN A 320 16.63 7.31 14.54
C GLN A 320 18.05 7.39 15.07
N GLU A 321 18.88 6.38 14.82
CA GLU A 321 20.31 6.40 15.20
C GLU A 321 21.05 7.56 14.51
N MET A 322 20.82 7.75 13.21
CA MET A 322 21.38 8.88 12.46
C MET A 322 20.91 10.23 13.04
N LEU A 323 19.62 10.35 13.34
CA LEU A 323 19.04 11.56 13.89
C LEU A 323 19.66 11.92 15.25
N TYR A 324 19.82 10.92 16.12
CA TYR A 324 20.48 11.07 17.40
C TYR A 324 21.94 11.52 17.23
N TYR A 325 22.68 10.88 16.33
CA TYR A 325 24.07 11.25 16.03
C TYR A 325 24.20 12.72 15.60
N TYR A 326 23.37 13.18 14.64
CA TYR A 326 23.41 14.55 14.18
C TYR A 326 22.95 15.56 15.22
N HIS A 327 22.01 15.20 16.07
CA HIS A 327 21.62 16.03 17.20
C HIS A 327 22.81 16.27 18.15
N GLN A 328 23.54 15.22 18.52
CA GLN A 328 24.76 15.35 19.34
C GLN A 328 25.83 16.17 18.63
N LYS A 329 26.08 15.91 17.35
CA LYS A 329 27.04 16.67 16.54
C LYS A 329 26.74 18.18 16.52
N LEU A 330 25.47 18.56 16.44
CA LEU A 330 25.08 19.98 16.52
C LEU A 330 25.29 20.56 17.90
N GLN A 331 25.02 19.83 18.96
CA GLN A 331 25.25 20.28 20.35
C GLN A 331 26.74 20.49 20.64
N ASP A 332 27.63 19.66 20.12
CA ASP A 332 29.06 19.72 20.32
C ASP A 332 29.76 20.70 19.35
N SER A 333 29.01 21.33 18.44
CA SER A 333 29.52 22.25 17.44
C SER A 333 29.58 23.69 17.94
N SER A 334 30.18 24.58 17.15
CA SER A 334 30.21 26.03 17.39
C SER A 334 29.01 26.79 16.80
N PHE A 335 28.00 26.09 16.33
CA PHE A 335 26.77 26.71 15.83
C PHE A 335 26.02 27.43 16.96
N THR A 336 25.42 28.56 16.62
CA THR A 336 24.47 29.24 17.51
C THR A 336 23.19 28.45 17.65
N ASP A 337 22.42 28.70 18.71
CA ASP A 337 21.16 27.98 18.95
C ASP A 337 20.18 28.09 17.78
N ILE A 338 20.12 29.24 17.10
CA ILE A 338 19.26 29.45 15.93
C ILE A 338 19.78 28.65 14.71
N GLU A 339 21.10 28.59 14.49
CA GLU A 339 21.69 27.77 13.43
C GLU A 339 21.47 26.29 13.68
N ALA A 340 21.72 25.80 14.89
CA ALA A 340 21.49 24.42 15.28
C ALA A 340 20.02 24.01 15.13
N THR A 341 19.10 24.89 15.50
CA THR A 341 17.65 24.66 15.36
C THR A 341 17.25 24.51 13.88
N ILE A 342 17.69 25.43 13.02
CA ILE A 342 17.42 25.37 11.57
C ILE A 342 18.02 24.09 10.97
N LEU A 343 19.28 23.80 11.27
CA LEU A 343 19.97 22.62 10.76
C LEU A 343 19.31 21.33 11.22
N PHE A 344 18.87 21.25 12.48
CA PHE A 344 18.21 20.03 12.99
C PHE A 344 16.85 19.78 12.32
N LEU A 345 16.06 20.81 12.02
CA LEU A 345 14.82 20.65 11.25
C LEU A 345 15.07 20.22 9.81
N LEU A 346 16.11 20.76 9.18
CA LEU A 346 16.51 20.34 7.84
C LEU A 346 17.06 18.90 7.82
N ILE A 347 17.83 18.49 8.84
CA ILE A 347 18.28 17.09 9.02
C ILE A 347 17.09 16.16 9.14
N GLN A 348 16.12 16.46 10.02
CA GLN A 348 14.90 15.68 10.13
C GLN A 348 14.20 15.51 8.78
N SER A 349 14.12 16.60 8.02
CA SER A 349 13.48 16.57 6.71
C SER A 349 14.27 15.77 5.67
N GLN A 350 15.58 15.90 5.61
CA GLN A 350 16.40 15.27 4.58
C GLN A 350 16.70 13.79 4.83
N LEU A 351 16.82 13.37 6.10
CA LEU A 351 17.10 11.97 6.43
C LEU A 351 15.98 11.02 6.04
N PHE A 352 14.74 11.47 6.06
CA PHE A 352 13.55 10.61 5.88
C PHE A 352 12.96 10.64 4.47
N VAL A 353 13.62 11.30 3.53
CA VAL A 353 13.24 11.31 2.11
C VAL A 353 14.35 10.72 1.25
N SER A 354 14.00 10.08 0.15
CA SER A 354 14.97 9.56 -0.81
C SER A 354 15.39 10.58 -1.87
N ASP A 355 14.67 11.71 -1.97
CA ASP A 355 14.98 12.80 -2.89
C ASP A 355 14.84 14.13 -2.14
N PHE A 356 15.89 14.95 -2.17
CA PHE A 356 15.89 16.28 -1.54
C PHE A 356 14.81 17.22 -2.08
N GLU A 357 14.29 16.96 -3.29
CA GLU A 357 13.14 17.69 -3.81
C GLU A 357 11.88 17.49 -2.93
N ALA A 358 11.77 16.37 -2.21
CA ALA A 358 10.66 16.06 -1.29
C ALA A 358 10.87 16.65 0.13
N SER A 359 12.05 17.20 0.46
CA SER A 359 12.30 17.85 1.76
C SER A 359 11.48 19.14 1.91
N ILE A 360 11.39 19.67 3.15
CA ILE A 360 10.69 20.95 3.41
C ILE A 360 11.34 22.11 2.67
N ASN A 361 10.53 23.09 2.25
CA ASN A 361 10.99 24.34 1.69
C ASN A 361 11.16 25.43 2.77
N ASP A 362 11.78 26.55 2.40
CA ASP A 362 12.06 27.63 3.35
C ASP A 362 10.80 28.20 4.02
N ASN A 363 9.67 28.27 3.31
CA ASN A 363 8.42 28.77 3.89
C ASN A 363 7.87 27.79 4.93
N GLU A 364 7.94 26.48 4.66
CA GLU A 364 7.55 25.46 5.61
C GLU A 364 8.45 25.48 6.84
N LEU A 365 9.77 25.59 6.65
CA LEU A 365 10.74 25.76 7.74
C LEU A 365 10.43 27.00 8.60
N LEU A 366 10.17 28.15 7.96
CA LEU A 366 9.83 29.38 8.67
C LEU A 366 8.47 29.29 9.40
N ASN A 367 7.51 28.55 8.86
CA ASN A 367 6.22 28.32 9.52
C ASN A 367 6.36 27.41 10.76
N LEU A 368 7.22 26.39 10.71
CA LEU A 368 7.53 25.55 11.87
C LEU A 368 8.14 26.35 13.03
N LEU A 369 8.89 27.40 12.70
CA LEU A 369 9.57 28.26 13.67
C LEU A 369 8.78 29.53 14.06
N GLN A 370 7.55 29.71 13.56
CA GLN A 370 6.79 30.96 13.79
C GLN A 370 6.43 31.22 15.25
N HIS A 371 6.39 30.20 16.09
CA HIS A 371 6.06 30.30 17.52
C HIS A 371 7.28 30.19 18.44
N THR A 372 8.48 30.26 17.90
CA THR A 372 9.73 30.33 18.66
C THR A 372 10.06 31.77 19.04
N GLU A 373 11.10 31.96 19.85
CA GLU A 373 11.62 33.29 20.22
C GLU A 373 12.30 34.03 19.06
N TYR A 374 12.55 33.33 17.92
CA TYR A 374 13.27 33.89 16.78
C TYR A 374 12.36 34.70 15.85
N SER A 375 12.82 35.90 15.48
CA SER A 375 12.07 36.70 14.50
C SER A 375 12.24 36.13 13.08
N GLN A 376 11.21 36.33 12.24
CA GLN A 376 11.26 35.97 10.82
C GLN A 376 12.46 36.57 10.07
N ARG A 377 12.88 37.78 10.48
CA ARG A 377 14.04 38.46 9.90
C ARG A 377 15.36 37.76 10.31
N SER A 378 15.49 37.40 11.58
CA SER A 378 16.62 36.63 12.08
C SER A 378 16.73 35.28 11.38
N LEU A 379 15.67 34.50 11.31
CA LEU A 379 15.63 33.19 10.64
C LEU A 379 16.10 33.29 9.19
N LYS A 380 15.55 34.23 8.40
CA LYS A 380 15.96 34.45 7.00
C LYS A 380 17.42 34.87 6.86
N GLN A 381 17.92 35.69 7.79
CA GLN A 381 19.32 36.08 7.78
C GLN A 381 20.24 34.89 8.08
N THR A 382 19.89 34.07 9.09
CA THR A 382 20.65 32.86 9.45
C THR A 382 20.69 31.85 8.30
N ILE A 383 19.59 31.62 7.59
CA ILE A 383 19.58 30.74 6.40
C ILE A 383 20.57 31.25 5.35
N LYS A 384 20.60 32.58 5.10
CA LYS A 384 21.50 33.21 4.16
C LYS A 384 22.98 33.10 4.62
N ASP A 385 23.23 33.24 5.91
CA ASP A 385 24.57 33.10 6.46
C ASP A 385 25.07 31.66 6.38
N LEU A 386 24.22 30.68 6.64
CA LEU A 386 24.54 29.27 6.43
C LEU A 386 24.75 28.91 4.95
N GLU A 387 24.05 29.57 4.01
CA GLU A 387 24.32 29.47 2.57
C GLU A 387 25.68 30.05 2.20
N ASN A 388 25.99 31.25 2.70
CA ASN A 388 27.30 31.92 2.48
C ASN A 388 28.48 31.08 3.03
N ASN A 389 28.25 30.40 4.16
CA ASN A 389 29.24 29.51 4.79
C ASN A 389 29.29 28.13 4.12
N LYS A 390 28.52 27.89 3.03
CA LYS A 390 28.45 26.64 2.27
C LYS A 390 28.00 25.43 3.08
N ILE A 391 27.23 25.64 4.14
CA ILE A 391 26.58 24.60 4.92
C ILE A 391 25.22 24.24 4.27
N LEU A 392 24.56 25.26 3.73
CA LEU A 392 23.34 25.08 2.93
C LEU A 392 23.63 25.38 1.46
N ILE A 393 22.90 24.69 0.58
CA ILE A 393 22.84 24.97 -0.84
C ILE A 393 21.40 25.20 -1.28
N LYS A 394 21.22 26.11 -2.20
CA LYS A 394 19.93 26.44 -2.79
C LYS A 394 19.63 25.47 -3.93
N VAL A 395 18.59 24.65 -3.78
CA VAL A 395 18.18 23.64 -4.77
C VAL A 395 16.95 24.06 -5.59
N ALA A 396 16.12 24.99 -5.10
CA ALA A 396 14.97 25.49 -5.83
C ALA A 396 14.73 27.00 -5.58
N LYS A 397 14.09 27.67 -6.57
CA LYS A 397 13.74 29.11 -6.49
C LYS A 397 12.26 29.36 -6.21
N ARG A 398 11.37 28.45 -6.59
CA ARG A 398 9.91 28.60 -6.45
C ARG A 398 9.26 27.23 -6.21
N PRO A 399 8.93 26.90 -4.95
CA PRO A 399 9.26 27.65 -3.73
C PRO A 399 10.77 27.70 -3.48
N LEU A 400 11.22 28.71 -2.74
CA LEU A 400 12.63 28.79 -2.31
C LEU A 400 12.94 27.61 -1.39
N LYS A 401 14.01 26.88 -1.67
CA LYS A 401 14.41 25.70 -0.89
C LYS A 401 15.92 25.65 -0.74
N HIS A 402 16.34 25.49 0.50
CA HIS A 402 17.71 25.18 0.87
C HIS A 402 17.78 23.76 1.44
N VAL A 403 18.87 23.09 1.17
CA VAL A 403 19.22 21.78 1.74
C VAL A 403 20.63 21.83 2.33
N ILE A 404 20.90 20.96 3.29
CA ILE A 404 22.25 20.78 3.85
C ILE A 404 23.09 20.06 2.79
N VAL A 405 24.34 20.46 2.65
CA VAL A 405 25.32 19.86 1.71
C VAL A 405 25.59 18.41 2.09
N GLU A 406 25.87 17.56 1.09
CA GLU A 406 26.09 16.11 1.33
C GLU A 406 27.29 15.85 2.26
N GLU A 407 28.33 16.66 2.18
CA GLU A 407 29.52 16.55 3.00
C GLU A 407 29.26 16.71 4.50
N PHE A 408 28.11 17.27 4.89
CA PHE A 408 27.69 17.37 6.29
C PHE A 408 27.29 16.01 6.85
N PHE A 409 26.75 15.13 5.99
CA PHE A 409 26.25 13.83 6.36
C PHE A 409 27.35 12.77 6.34
N ASP A 410 28.13 12.72 7.44
CA ASP A 410 29.29 11.85 7.62
C ASP A 410 29.02 10.60 8.50
N TYR A 411 27.75 10.31 8.81
CA TYR A 411 27.38 9.13 9.57
C TYR A 411 27.78 7.87 8.81
N SER A 412 28.62 7.05 9.43
CA SER A 412 28.94 5.70 8.95
C SER A 412 28.47 4.69 9.99
N THR A 413 27.62 3.76 9.58
CA THR A 413 27.34 2.56 10.40
C THR A 413 28.65 1.85 10.68
N LYS A 414 28.98 1.71 11.96
CA LYS A 414 30.16 0.93 12.42
C LYS A 414 29.90 -0.56 12.25
#